data_30fea86245f762cfd688a12136b8ddf3
#
_entry.id   30fea86245f762cfd688a12136b8ddf3
#
_cell.length_a   1.000
_cell.length_b   1.000
_cell.length_c   1.000
_cell.angle_alpha   90.00
_cell.angle_beta   90.00
_cell.angle_gamma   90.00
#
_symmetry.space_group_name_H-M   'P 1'
#
loop_
_entity.id
_entity.type
_entity.pdbx_description
1 polymer ?
#
loop_
_entity_poly.entity_id
_entity_poly.type
_entity_poly.pdbx_seq_one_letter_code
_entity_poly.pdbx_strand_id
1 'polypeptide(L)'
;MQVSVFGRTDKRPCIYTLIKMLQPLGDVAIVTANPMYKRLTEDGSNEGFYQNVAIFVTDVTADELWSTIEHSPEDFEYIILDNLYNEETDVTLYIQGAGVEPLDEDLFDVFDNMVIITMGKGKGKHVVPYTVDMLTNMEFVEFYRTPKAISPKMATVLADILSTYTKLSAKDLLKVVNKK
;
A
#
# COMPACT_ATOMS: atom_id res chain seq x y z
N MET A 1 6.16 6.83 -9.02
CA MET A 1 6.42 5.43 -8.59
C MET A 1 5.10 4.75 -8.29
N GLN A 2 4.89 3.55 -8.83
CA GLN A 2 3.68 2.77 -8.63
C GLN A 2 3.97 1.49 -7.82
N VAL A 3 3.19 1.25 -6.76
CA VAL A 3 3.34 0.09 -5.87
C VAL A 3 2.02 -0.67 -5.85
N SER A 4 2.01 -1.88 -6.37
CA SER A 4 0.87 -2.79 -6.25
C SER A 4 0.94 -3.57 -4.94
N VAL A 5 -0.20 -3.73 -4.26
CA VAL A 5 -0.31 -4.46 -3.00
C VAL A 5 -1.38 -5.54 -3.15
N PHE A 6 -0.94 -6.79 -3.22
CA PHE A 6 -1.80 -7.96 -3.33
C PHE A 6 -1.77 -8.82 -2.08
N GLY A 7 -2.65 -9.79 -2.01
CA GLY A 7 -2.65 -10.83 -1.00
C GLY A 7 -4.03 -11.09 -0.40
N ARG A 8 -4.15 -12.24 0.26
CA ARG A 8 -5.37 -12.70 0.93
C ARG A 8 -5.43 -12.29 2.41
N THR A 9 -4.28 -11.95 2.97
CA THR A 9 -4.16 -11.42 4.33
C THR A 9 -4.47 -9.93 4.32
N ASP A 10 -4.86 -9.38 5.47
CA ASP A 10 -5.16 -7.97 5.61
C ASP A 10 -3.97 -7.07 5.20
N LYS A 11 -4.16 -6.30 4.15
CA LYS A 11 -3.15 -5.42 3.56
C LYS A 11 -3.12 -4.02 4.18
N ARG A 12 -4.15 -3.65 4.96
CA ARG A 12 -4.27 -2.29 5.53
C ARG A 12 -3.03 -1.85 6.31
N PRO A 13 -2.38 -2.68 7.15
CA PRO A 13 -1.16 -2.29 7.83
C PRO A 13 -0.03 -1.92 6.88
N CYS A 14 0.11 -2.63 5.75
CA CYS A 14 1.10 -2.33 4.73
C CYS A 14 0.75 -1.02 4.01
N ILE A 15 -0.47 -0.90 3.49
CA ILE A 15 -0.95 0.27 2.75
C ILE A 15 -0.84 1.53 3.60
N TYR A 16 -1.28 1.49 4.86
CA TYR A 16 -1.15 2.64 5.74
C TYR A 16 0.31 3.04 5.98
N THR A 17 1.19 2.06 6.18
CA THR A 17 2.61 2.35 6.37
C THR A 17 3.24 2.95 5.11
N LEU A 18 2.88 2.45 3.92
CA LEU A 18 3.29 3.05 2.63
C LEU A 18 2.85 4.51 2.53
N ILE A 19 1.58 4.81 2.81
CA ILE A 19 1.07 6.19 2.80
C ILE A 19 1.92 7.08 3.70
N LYS A 20 2.15 6.66 4.94
CA LYS A 20 2.91 7.45 5.92
C LYS A 20 4.38 7.61 5.56
N MET A 21 4.94 6.71 4.77
CA MET A 21 6.31 6.83 4.27
C MET A 21 6.41 7.73 3.04
N LEU A 22 5.42 7.67 2.15
CA LEU A 22 5.48 8.35 0.85
C LEU A 22 4.89 9.76 0.90
N GLN A 23 3.83 9.98 1.67
CA GLN A 23 3.14 11.27 1.78
C GLN A 23 4.06 12.47 2.16
N PRO A 24 5.09 12.32 3.02
CA PRO A 24 6.04 13.41 3.26
C PRO A 24 7.03 13.65 2.11
N LEU A 25 7.03 12.81 1.09
CA LEU A 25 7.95 12.87 -0.05
C LEU A 25 7.28 13.45 -1.30
N GLY A 26 5.95 13.38 -1.40
CA GLY A 26 5.19 13.87 -2.54
C GLY A 26 3.72 13.48 -2.47
N ASP A 27 2.99 13.81 -3.51
CA ASP A 27 1.56 13.53 -3.60
C ASP A 27 1.29 12.04 -3.80
N VAL A 28 0.38 11.50 -2.99
CA VAL A 28 0.04 10.07 -2.95
C VAL A 28 -1.39 9.86 -3.40
N ALA A 29 -1.59 8.92 -4.31
CA ALA A 29 -2.89 8.38 -4.65
C ALA A 29 -3.02 6.91 -4.24
N ILE A 30 -4.24 6.50 -3.85
CA ILE A 30 -4.65 5.11 -3.73
C ILE A 30 -5.69 4.83 -4.79
N VAL A 31 -5.46 3.79 -5.58
CA VAL A 31 -6.46 3.20 -6.48
C VAL A 31 -6.80 1.82 -5.95
N THR A 32 -8.08 1.57 -5.70
CA THR A 32 -8.51 0.35 -5.02
C THR A 32 -9.83 -0.18 -5.56
N ALA A 33 -9.94 -1.50 -5.63
CA ALA A 33 -11.21 -2.18 -5.88
C ALA A 33 -12.04 -2.39 -4.59
N ASN A 34 -11.54 -2.00 -3.42
CA ASN A 34 -12.22 -2.18 -2.15
C ASN A 34 -13.22 -1.03 -1.88
N PRO A 35 -14.54 -1.29 -1.94
CA PRO A 35 -15.55 -0.24 -1.76
C PRO A 35 -15.57 0.37 -0.35
N MET A 36 -14.90 -0.24 0.63
CA MET A 36 -14.80 0.30 1.99
C MET A 36 -14.07 1.66 2.02
N TYR A 37 -13.19 1.93 1.05
CA TYR A 37 -12.49 3.21 0.94
C TYR A 37 -13.42 4.39 0.61
N LYS A 38 -14.62 4.16 0.06
CA LYS A 38 -15.65 5.20 -0.13
C LYS A 38 -16.05 5.90 1.17
N ARG A 39 -15.83 5.25 2.32
CA ARG A 39 -16.08 5.86 3.64
C ARG A 39 -15.08 6.96 3.99
N LEU A 40 -13.98 7.05 3.29
CA LEU A 40 -12.94 8.07 3.47
C LEU A 40 -13.12 9.26 2.52
N THR A 41 -13.97 9.13 1.50
CA THR A 41 -14.32 10.22 0.60
C THR A 41 -15.53 10.99 1.10
N GLU A 42 -15.64 12.26 0.74
CA GLU A 42 -16.85 13.01 1.00
C GLU A 42 -18.03 12.38 0.23
N ASP A 43 -19.17 12.32 0.84
CA ASP A 43 -20.42 11.78 0.27
C ASP A 43 -20.38 10.30 -0.18
N GLY A 44 -19.33 9.54 0.19
CA GLY A 44 -19.18 8.15 -0.22
C GLY A 44 -18.95 7.97 -1.72
N SER A 45 -18.41 8.99 -2.39
CA SER A 45 -18.09 8.96 -3.83
C SER A 45 -16.96 7.99 -4.15
N ASN A 46 -16.80 7.68 -5.44
CA ASN A 46 -15.68 6.86 -5.92
C ASN A 46 -14.34 7.59 -5.92
N GLU A 47 -14.37 8.93 -5.80
CA GLU A 47 -13.21 9.79 -5.88
C GLU A 47 -13.24 10.83 -4.76
N GLY A 48 -12.10 11.11 -4.16
CA GLY A 48 -11.99 12.14 -3.15
C GLY A 48 -10.63 12.18 -2.48
N PHE A 49 -10.53 12.98 -1.42
CA PHE A 49 -9.30 13.14 -0.66
C PHE A 49 -9.54 12.82 0.82
N TYR A 50 -8.58 12.12 1.41
CA TYR A 50 -8.53 11.90 2.85
C TYR A 50 -7.13 12.16 3.37
N GLN A 51 -6.99 13.17 4.25
CA GLN A 51 -5.70 13.57 4.83
C GLN A 51 -4.60 13.80 3.77
N ASN A 52 -4.94 14.52 2.69
CA ASN A 52 -4.06 14.80 1.54
C ASN A 52 -3.62 13.56 0.75
N VAL A 53 -4.35 12.48 0.83
CA VAL A 53 -4.21 11.31 -0.03
C VAL A 53 -5.40 11.28 -0.98
N ALA A 54 -5.15 11.23 -2.27
CA ALA A 54 -6.20 11.02 -3.25
C ALA A 54 -6.67 9.56 -3.19
N ILE A 55 -7.98 9.35 -3.24
CA ILE A 55 -8.60 8.03 -3.17
C ILE A 55 -9.47 7.85 -4.39
N PHE A 56 -9.21 6.78 -5.14
CA PHE A 56 -9.99 6.36 -6.29
C PHE A 56 -10.47 4.92 -6.07
N VAL A 57 -11.79 4.76 -5.96
CA VAL A 57 -12.42 3.44 -5.84
C VAL A 57 -12.97 3.05 -7.20
N THR A 58 -12.51 1.93 -7.73
CA THR A 58 -12.86 1.49 -9.08
C THR A 58 -13.17 0.00 -9.13
N ASP A 59 -13.99 -0.40 -10.08
CA ASP A 59 -14.29 -1.80 -10.43
C ASP A 59 -13.68 -2.21 -11.78
N VAL A 60 -12.90 -1.29 -12.39
CA VAL A 60 -12.15 -1.53 -13.63
C VAL A 60 -10.65 -1.52 -13.36
N THR A 61 -9.85 -1.76 -14.38
CA THR A 61 -8.39 -1.68 -14.26
C THR A 61 -7.93 -0.24 -13.96
N ALA A 62 -6.69 -0.09 -13.45
CA ALA A 62 -6.14 1.23 -13.19
C ALA A 62 -6.05 2.07 -14.48
N ASP A 63 -5.68 1.45 -15.59
CA ASP A 63 -5.54 2.14 -16.89
C ASP A 63 -6.89 2.61 -17.44
N GLU A 64 -7.93 1.79 -17.30
CA GLU A 64 -9.30 2.19 -17.66
C GLU A 64 -9.80 3.33 -16.77
N LEU A 65 -9.49 3.30 -15.46
CA LEU A 65 -9.84 4.39 -14.55
C LEU A 65 -9.25 5.72 -15.02
N TRP A 66 -7.93 5.77 -15.26
CA TRP A 66 -7.25 7.00 -15.69
C TRP A 66 -7.80 7.58 -17.01
N SER A 67 -8.38 6.74 -17.87
CA SER A 67 -9.03 7.19 -19.09
C SER A 67 -10.39 7.84 -18.87
N THR A 68 -11.00 7.70 -17.70
CA THR A 68 -12.38 8.11 -17.39
C THR A 68 -12.51 9.25 -16.40
N ILE A 69 -11.45 9.57 -15.65
CA ILE A 69 -11.43 10.64 -14.65
C ILE A 69 -10.62 11.84 -15.13
N GLU A 70 -10.74 12.97 -14.44
CA GLU A 70 -10.02 14.23 -14.77
C GLU A 70 -8.54 14.20 -14.35
N HIS A 71 -8.13 13.21 -13.55
CA HIS A 71 -6.76 13.03 -13.10
C HIS A 71 -5.98 12.06 -13.99
N SER A 72 -4.66 12.23 -14.02
CA SER A 72 -3.73 11.32 -14.68
C SER A 72 -2.71 10.73 -13.68
N PRO A 73 -2.05 9.60 -14.00
CA PRO A 73 -1.01 9.05 -13.14
C PRO A 73 0.12 10.04 -12.84
N GLU A 74 0.41 10.96 -13.78
CA GLU A 74 1.46 11.96 -13.67
C GLU A 74 1.17 13.04 -12.62
N ASP A 75 -0.08 13.19 -12.20
CA ASP A 75 -0.46 14.13 -11.15
C ASP A 75 0.06 13.69 -9.75
N PHE A 76 0.54 12.45 -9.63
CA PHE A 76 0.97 11.87 -8.36
C PHE A 76 2.39 11.31 -8.43
N GLU A 77 3.26 11.69 -7.48
CA GLU A 77 4.59 11.10 -7.35
C GLU A 77 4.53 9.62 -6.96
N TYR A 78 3.49 9.23 -6.22
CA TYR A 78 3.31 7.88 -5.69
C TYR A 78 1.89 7.39 -5.88
N ILE A 79 1.74 6.22 -6.48
CA ILE A 79 0.45 5.55 -6.65
C ILE A 79 0.50 4.19 -5.96
N ILE A 80 -0.46 3.93 -5.08
CA ILE A 80 -0.65 2.64 -4.42
C ILE A 80 -1.86 1.95 -5.05
N LEU A 81 -1.64 0.80 -5.67
CA LEU A 81 -2.67 -0.02 -6.31
C LEU A 81 -3.07 -1.15 -5.36
N ASP A 82 -4.25 -1.07 -4.73
CA ASP A 82 -4.75 -2.11 -3.81
C ASP A 82 -5.57 -3.16 -4.57
N ASN A 83 -5.01 -4.37 -4.69
CA ASN A 83 -5.50 -5.47 -5.53
C ASN A 83 -5.65 -5.12 -7.01
N LEU A 84 -4.89 -4.17 -7.47
CA LEU A 84 -4.83 -3.76 -8.86
C LEU A 84 -3.37 -3.80 -9.33
N TYR A 85 -3.19 -3.96 -10.63
CA TYR A 85 -1.88 -3.98 -11.29
C TYR A 85 -1.99 -3.27 -12.63
N ASN A 86 -0.90 -2.67 -13.06
CA ASN A 86 -0.69 -2.26 -14.43
C ASN A 86 0.76 -2.55 -14.85
N GLU A 87 1.06 -2.42 -16.15
CA GLU A 87 2.39 -2.72 -16.69
C GLU A 87 3.48 -1.76 -16.19
N GLU A 88 3.11 -0.58 -15.69
CA GLU A 88 4.01 0.43 -15.16
C GLU A 88 4.31 0.27 -13.66
N THR A 89 3.86 -0.83 -13.04
CA THR A 89 4.12 -1.11 -11.62
C THR A 89 5.60 -1.33 -11.36
N ASP A 90 6.21 -0.48 -10.55
CA ASP A 90 7.63 -0.59 -10.17
C ASP A 90 7.90 -1.79 -9.26
N VAL A 91 7.00 -2.06 -8.32
CA VAL A 91 7.10 -3.17 -7.37
C VAL A 91 5.74 -3.70 -6.96
N THR A 92 5.61 -5.02 -6.90
CA THR A 92 4.44 -5.71 -6.38
C THR A 92 4.76 -6.28 -4.99
N LEU A 93 4.00 -5.85 -3.98
CA LEU A 93 4.06 -6.36 -2.61
C LEU A 93 2.98 -7.42 -2.42
N TYR A 94 3.36 -8.65 -2.16
CA TYR A 94 2.43 -9.71 -1.85
C TYR A 94 2.37 -9.96 -0.35
N ILE A 95 1.20 -9.68 0.26
CA ILE A 95 0.99 -9.80 1.70
C ILE A 95 0.35 -11.15 1.99
N GLN A 96 1.11 -12.03 2.63
CA GLN A 96 0.64 -13.36 3.01
C GLN A 96 0.60 -13.53 4.53
N GLY A 97 -0.30 -14.39 5.01
CA GLY A 97 -0.31 -14.86 6.40
C GLY A 97 0.71 -15.99 6.63
N ALA A 98 1.06 -16.24 7.89
CA ALA A 98 1.81 -17.42 8.26
C ALA A 98 0.97 -18.68 7.98
N GLY A 99 1.51 -19.65 7.25
CA GLY A 99 0.80 -20.89 6.90
C GLY A 99 0.05 -20.82 5.57
N VAL A 100 0.57 -20.08 4.63
CA VAL A 100 0.00 -19.85 3.30
C VAL A 100 -0.26 -21.14 2.52
N GLU A 101 -1.41 -21.17 1.90
CA GLU A 101 -1.79 -22.19 0.94
C GLU A 101 -1.06 -21.96 -0.41
N PRO A 102 -0.63 -23.05 -1.09
CA PRO A 102 0.12 -22.98 -2.36
C PRO A 102 -0.65 -22.39 -3.55
N LEU A 103 -1.89 -21.95 -3.35
CA LEU A 103 -2.81 -21.49 -4.40
C LEU A 103 -2.37 -20.24 -5.17
N ASP A 104 -1.30 -19.61 -4.71
CA ASP A 104 -0.87 -18.33 -5.30
C ASP A 104 0.45 -18.48 -6.08
N GLU A 105 0.96 -19.71 -6.26
CA GLU A 105 2.20 -19.93 -7.02
C GLU A 105 2.08 -19.45 -8.47
N ASP A 106 0.88 -19.55 -9.06
CA ASP A 106 0.62 -19.07 -10.43
C ASP A 106 0.74 -17.55 -10.56
N LEU A 107 0.58 -16.79 -9.47
CA LEU A 107 0.76 -15.34 -9.46
C LEU A 107 2.25 -14.93 -9.49
N PHE A 108 3.15 -15.81 -9.03
CA PHE A 108 4.58 -15.52 -9.01
C PHE A 108 5.18 -15.44 -10.41
N ASP A 109 4.56 -16.13 -11.38
CA ASP A 109 5.00 -16.11 -12.77
C ASP A 109 4.49 -14.88 -13.54
N VAL A 110 3.54 -14.13 -12.96
CA VAL A 110 2.91 -12.96 -13.61
C VAL A 110 3.65 -11.66 -13.29
N PHE A 111 4.32 -11.58 -12.13
CA PHE A 111 4.91 -10.34 -11.65
C PHE A 111 6.45 -10.42 -11.56
N ASP A 112 7.15 -9.71 -12.42
CA ASP A 112 8.62 -9.71 -12.48
C ASP A 112 9.29 -9.17 -11.21
N ASN A 113 8.65 -8.22 -10.52
CA ASN A 113 9.20 -7.49 -9.36
C ASN A 113 8.40 -7.74 -8.07
N MET A 114 8.05 -9.01 -7.80
CA MET A 114 7.26 -9.31 -6.62
C MET A 114 8.10 -9.53 -5.37
N VAL A 115 7.71 -8.90 -4.28
CA VAL A 115 8.30 -9.06 -2.95
C VAL A 115 7.25 -9.57 -1.97
N ILE A 116 7.53 -10.71 -1.34
CA ILE A 116 6.64 -11.33 -0.36
C ILE A 116 6.89 -10.76 1.03
N ILE A 117 5.83 -10.29 1.68
CA ILE A 117 5.83 -9.90 3.10
C ILE A 117 4.93 -10.87 3.87
N THR A 118 5.51 -11.61 4.81
CA THR A 118 4.78 -12.55 5.66
C THR A 118 4.35 -11.90 6.96
N MET A 119 3.03 -11.87 7.19
CA MET A 119 2.43 -11.34 8.40
C MET A 119 2.29 -12.43 9.47
N GLY A 120 2.70 -12.11 10.70
CA GLY A 120 2.63 -13.04 11.82
C GLY A 120 3.93 -13.81 12.06
N LYS A 121 3.82 -15.05 12.56
CA LYS A 121 4.97 -15.93 12.77
C LYS A 121 5.19 -16.78 11.54
N GLY A 122 6.32 -16.62 10.87
CA GLY A 122 6.62 -17.35 9.64
C GLY A 122 8.11 -17.41 9.36
N LYS A 123 8.45 -18.09 8.27
CA LYS A 123 9.80 -18.09 7.68
C LYS A 123 9.78 -17.22 6.43
N GLY A 124 10.84 -16.49 6.19
CA GLY A 124 10.97 -15.63 4.99
C GLY A 124 11.88 -14.45 5.25
N LYS A 125 12.23 -13.75 4.19
CA LYS A 125 13.13 -12.57 4.25
C LYS A 125 12.44 -11.40 4.97
N HIS A 126 11.16 -11.19 4.68
CA HIS A 126 10.39 -10.06 5.19
C HIS A 126 9.24 -10.56 6.06
N VAL A 127 9.55 -10.91 7.31
CA VAL A 127 8.55 -11.34 8.29
C VAL A 127 8.21 -10.18 9.22
N VAL A 128 6.91 -9.88 9.33
CA VAL A 128 6.39 -8.79 10.14
C VAL A 128 5.38 -9.34 11.15
N PRO A 129 5.68 -9.32 12.46
CA PRO A 129 4.74 -9.79 13.47
C PRO A 129 3.55 -8.83 13.59
N TYR A 130 2.38 -9.35 13.94
CA TYR A 130 1.25 -8.51 14.33
C TYR A 130 1.56 -7.76 15.63
N THR A 131 1.23 -6.48 15.66
CA THR A 131 1.41 -5.59 16.81
C THR A 131 0.14 -4.78 17.08
N VAL A 132 0.10 -4.12 18.22
CA VAL A 132 -1.00 -3.18 18.56
C VAL A 132 -1.08 -2.04 17.54
N ASP A 133 0.06 -1.56 17.06
CA ASP A 133 0.12 -0.50 16.06
C ASP A 133 -0.54 -0.93 14.74
N MET A 134 -0.40 -2.20 14.35
CA MET A 134 -1.08 -2.75 13.17
C MET A 134 -2.59 -2.81 13.34
N LEU A 135 -3.08 -3.15 14.53
CA LEU A 135 -4.51 -3.10 14.81
C LEU A 135 -5.05 -1.68 14.66
N THR A 136 -4.30 -0.68 15.12
CA THR A 136 -4.64 0.74 14.92
C THR A 136 -4.64 1.11 13.43
N ASN A 137 -3.68 0.61 12.65
CA ASN A 137 -3.63 0.83 11.21
C ASN A 137 -4.84 0.19 10.50
N MET A 138 -5.31 -0.96 10.98
CA MET A 138 -6.53 -1.59 10.47
C MET A 138 -7.76 -0.71 10.72
N GLU A 139 -7.85 -0.10 11.90
CA GLU A 139 -8.93 0.84 12.24
C GLU A 139 -8.94 2.09 11.33
N PHE A 140 -7.80 2.48 10.79
CA PHE A 140 -7.69 3.64 9.89
C PHE A 140 -8.69 3.57 8.73
N VAL A 141 -8.77 2.44 8.04
CA VAL A 141 -9.69 2.29 6.91
C VAL A 141 -11.12 1.99 7.33
N GLU A 142 -11.30 1.22 8.40
CA GLU A 142 -12.64 0.77 8.81
C GLU A 142 -13.46 1.85 9.52
N PHE A 143 -12.80 2.66 10.35
CA PHE A 143 -13.48 3.54 11.30
C PHE A 143 -13.11 5.02 11.15
N TYR A 144 -12.44 5.40 10.08
CA TYR A 144 -12.01 6.79 9.84
C TYR A 144 -11.07 7.32 10.93
N ARG A 145 -10.43 6.45 11.67
CA ARG A 145 -9.47 6.85 12.69
C ARG A 145 -8.11 7.09 12.07
N THR A 146 -7.47 8.16 12.49
CA THR A 146 -6.07 8.39 12.13
C THR A 146 -5.17 7.61 13.08
N PRO A 147 -4.47 6.59 12.64
CA PRO A 147 -3.50 5.89 13.47
C PRO A 147 -2.39 6.85 13.88
N LYS A 148 -2.00 6.80 15.15
CA LYS A 148 -0.95 7.67 15.69
C LYS A 148 0.45 7.13 15.44
N ALA A 149 0.56 5.84 15.20
CA ALA A 149 1.83 5.15 15.03
C ALA A 149 1.75 4.15 13.87
N ILE A 150 2.88 3.84 13.30
CA ILE A 150 3.07 2.76 12.34
C ILE A 150 3.91 1.66 13.00
N SER A 151 3.78 0.42 12.50
CA SER A 151 4.63 -0.67 12.96
C SER A 151 6.09 -0.41 12.58
N PRO A 152 7.03 -0.30 13.56
CA PRO A 152 8.45 -0.08 13.24
C PRO A 152 9.02 -1.19 12.37
N LYS A 153 8.58 -2.43 12.56
CA LYS A 153 9.05 -3.56 11.75
C LYS A 153 8.53 -3.49 10.32
N MET A 154 7.26 -3.14 10.12
CA MET A 154 6.70 -2.92 8.78
C MET A 154 7.43 -1.77 8.08
N ALA A 155 7.63 -0.66 8.78
CA ALA A 155 8.37 0.49 8.23
C ALA A 155 9.79 0.11 7.80
N THR A 156 10.51 -0.69 8.61
CA THR A 156 11.85 -1.17 8.26
C THR A 156 11.82 -2.03 7.00
N VAL A 157 10.90 -2.99 6.92
CA VAL A 157 10.77 -3.89 5.76
C VAL A 157 10.45 -3.08 4.50
N LEU A 158 9.48 -2.17 4.58
CA LEU A 158 9.12 -1.34 3.43
C LEU A 158 10.23 -0.37 3.04
N ALA A 159 10.96 0.22 4.00
CA ALA A 159 12.10 1.08 3.70
C ALA A 159 13.21 0.32 2.95
N ASP A 160 13.51 -0.91 3.37
CA ASP A 160 14.49 -1.76 2.67
C ASP A 160 14.06 -2.05 1.23
N ILE A 161 12.79 -2.41 1.02
CA ILE A 161 12.24 -2.67 -0.32
C ILE A 161 12.27 -1.40 -1.17
N LEU A 162 11.65 -0.32 -0.69
CA LEU A 162 11.48 0.92 -1.45
C LEU A 162 12.80 1.63 -1.76
N SER A 163 13.86 1.42 -0.95
CA SER A 163 15.17 1.97 -1.24
C SER A 163 15.77 1.47 -2.57
N THR A 164 15.26 0.36 -3.09
CA THR A 164 15.65 -0.19 -4.40
C THR A 164 15.00 0.57 -5.56
N TYR A 165 13.84 1.18 -5.31
CA TYR A 165 13.00 1.84 -6.33
C TYR A 165 12.95 3.36 -6.18
N THR A 166 13.51 3.89 -5.11
CA THR A 166 13.62 5.34 -4.87
C THR A 166 15.08 5.78 -4.87
N LYS A 167 15.32 7.08 -4.97
CA LYS A 167 16.67 7.66 -4.80
C LYS A 167 17.10 7.79 -3.33
N LEU A 168 16.24 7.38 -2.40
CA LEU A 168 16.45 7.49 -0.96
C LEU A 168 16.99 6.18 -0.38
N SER A 169 17.93 6.29 0.57
CA SER A 169 18.34 5.13 1.35
C SER A 169 17.23 4.67 2.30
N ALA A 170 17.24 3.39 2.70
CA ALA A 170 16.31 2.88 3.71
C ALA A 170 16.36 3.71 5.02
N LYS A 171 17.54 4.18 5.41
CA LYS A 171 17.73 5.05 6.58
C LYS A 171 17.03 6.41 6.41
N ASP A 172 17.04 6.98 5.22
CA ASP A 172 16.41 8.27 4.97
C ASP A 172 14.88 8.12 4.90
N LEU A 173 14.38 7.05 4.30
CA LEU A 173 12.96 6.69 4.33
C LEU A 173 12.45 6.54 5.77
N LEU A 174 13.20 5.86 6.65
CA LEU A 174 12.83 5.72 8.06
C LEU A 174 12.87 7.05 8.84
N LYS A 175 13.78 7.97 8.50
CA LYS A 175 13.81 9.30 9.13
C LYS A 175 12.58 10.13 8.79
N VAL A 176 12.08 10.02 7.56
CA VAL A 176 10.88 10.73 7.11
C VAL A 176 9.67 10.29 7.91
N VAL A 177 9.50 9.00 8.10
CA VAL A 177 8.40 8.40 8.88
C VAL A 177 8.41 8.86 10.35
N ASN A 178 9.60 9.05 10.93
CA ASN A 178 9.76 9.41 12.34
C ASN A 178 9.76 10.92 12.61
N LYS A 179 9.68 11.75 11.58
CA LYS A 179 9.47 13.20 11.78
C LYS A 179 8.01 13.43 12.20
N LYS A 180 7.84 13.88 13.44
CA LYS A 180 6.55 14.34 13.99
C LYS A 180 6.12 15.66 13.39
#